data_d886a2ed7afd4dcf9495135a7ebdb3de
#
_entry.id   d886a2ed7afd4dcf9495135a7ebdb3de
#
_cell.length_a   1.000
_cell.length_b   1.000
_cell.length_c   1.000
_cell.angle_alpha   90.00
_cell.angle_beta   90.00
_cell.angle_gamma   90.00
#
_symmetry.space_group_name_H-M   'P 1'
#
loop_
_entity.id
_entity.type
_entity.pdbx_description
1 polymer ?
#
loop_
_entity_poly.entity_id
_entity_poly.type
_entity_poly.pdbx_seq_one_letter_code
_entity_poly.pdbx_strand_id
1 'polypeptide(L)'
;MRKIIIVVFILVFSVGFVSKNTVNTEETKKTKGSIAVYLEESRNKTSNSDVALKLIKAGETADGKYVLTGELKTCGIDLNELETADKMQKAAESIFREASAKKISGIIKHTDSSGYVKFETLENRTYLLAAEDINKYDNISPALIAVPVFDEESSETNGMKYDIVVHPKHWPVTAAKTGDNSNCELYISGLAVIVFITLIKKAKTGG
;
A
#
# COMPACT_ATOMS: atom_id res chain seq x y z
N MET A 1 -51.10 2.44 -88.45
CA MET A 1 -51.40 2.07 -87.08
C MET A 1 -50.07 1.87 -86.32
N ARG A 2 -49.66 2.86 -85.60
CA ARG A 2 -48.39 2.83 -84.86
C ARG A 2 -48.65 2.29 -83.38
N LYS A 3 -48.07 1.13 -83.12
CA LYS A 3 -48.12 0.54 -81.77
C LYS A 3 -47.08 1.22 -80.84
N ILE A 4 -47.57 1.91 -79.90
CA ILE A 4 -46.73 2.53 -78.82
C ILE A 4 -46.48 1.45 -77.80
N ILE A 5 -45.21 1.05 -77.65
CA ILE A 5 -44.74 0.14 -76.59
C ILE A 5 -44.31 1.03 -75.39
N ILE A 6 -45.09 0.99 -74.32
CA ILE A 6 -44.75 1.66 -73.03
C ILE A 6 -43.86 0.67 -72.30
N VAL A 7 -42.57 1.04 -72.12
CA VAL A 7 -41.64 0.32 -71.26
C VAL A 7 -41.76 0.94 -69.88
N VAL A 8 -42.36 0.19 -68.99
CA VAL A 8 -42.41 0.56 -67.58
C VAL A 8 -41.09 0.15 -66.91
N PHE A 9 -40.29 1.14 -66.58
CA PHE A 9 -39.05 0.93 -65.79
C PHE A 9 -39.43 0.82 -64.31
N ILE A 10 -39.39 -0.38 -63.71
CA ILE A 10 -39.57 -0.62 -62.34
C ILE A 10 -38.22 -0.40 -61.68
N LEU A 11 -38.06 0.75 -60.98
CA LEU A 11 -36.92 1.08 -60.14
C LEU A 11 -37.08 0.35 -58.79
N VAL A 12 -36.40 -0.76 -58.63
CA VAL A 12 -36.33 -1.47 -57.39
C VAL A 12 -35.36 -0.72 -56.49
N PHE A 13 -35.89 0.08 -55.56
CA PHE A 13 -35.13 0.68 -54.49
C PHE A 13 -34.78 -0.42 -53.49
N SER A 14 -33.59 -0.98 -53.58
CA SER A 14 -33.03 -1.82 -52.51
C SER A 14 -32.62 -0.91 -51.37
N VAL A 15 -33.47 -0.77 -50.35
CA VAL A 15 -33.13 -0.17 -49.08
C VAL A 15 -32.18 -1.14 -48.37
N GLY A 16 -30.88 -0.86 -48.51
CA GLY A 16 -29.85 -1.55 -47.72
C GLY A 16 -30.05 -1.25 -46.25
N PHE A 17 -30.57 -2.22 -45.51
CA PHE A 17 -30.59 -2.20 -44.06
C PHE A 17 -29.16 -2.31 -43.59
N VAL A 18 -28.48 -1.17 -43.35
CA VAL A 18 -27.22 -1.15 -42.62
C VAL A 18 -27.57 -1.46 -41.17
N SER A 19 -27.49 -2.74 -40.82
CA SER A 19 -27.47 -3.18 -39.42
C SER A 19 -26.21 -2.58 -38.78
N LYS A 20 -26.40 -1.51 -38.05
CA LYS A 20 -25.38 -1.06 -37.10
C LYS A 20 -25.27 -2.17 -36.06
N ASN A 21 -24.32 -3.09 -36.26
CA ASN A 21 -23.80 -3.89 -35.15
C ASN A 21 -23.16 -2.91 -34.16
N THR A 22 -23.93 -2.42 -33.21
CA THR A 22 -23.41 -1.90 -31.98
C THR A 22 -22.74 -3.10 -31.34
N VAL A 23 -21.43 -3.22 -31.49
CA VAL A 23 -20.61 -4.05 -30.64
C VAL A 23 -20.73 -3.39 -29.27
N ASN A 24 -21.68 -3.86 -28.46
CA ASN A 24 -21.64 -3.63 -27.04
C ASN A 24 -20.39 -4.37 -26.55
N THR A 25 -19.27 -3.70 -26.57
CA THR A 25 -18.16 -4.06 -25.72
C THR A 25 -18.67 -3.79 -24.32
N GLU A 26 -19.29 -4.81 -23.70
CA GLU A 26 -19.39 -4.82 -22.25
C GLU A 26 -17.96 -4.76 -21.75
N GLU A 27 -17.51 -3.55 -21.39
CA GLU A 27 -16.31 -3.39 -20.59
C GLU A 27 -16.58 -4.22 -19.33
N THR A 28 -16.00 -5.39 -19.29
CA THR A 28 -16.04 -6.27 -18.11
C THR A 28 -15.33 -5.51 -17.02
N LYS A 29 -16.12 -4.78 -16.20
CA LYS A 29 -15.60 -4.02 -15.08
C LYS A 29 -14.81 -4.96 -14.20
N LYS A 30 -13.47 -4.91 -14.29
CA LYS A 30 -12.59 -5.71 -13.46
C LYS A 30 -12.86 -5.34 -12.01
N THR A 31 -13.38 -6.28 -11.22
CA THR A 31 -13.80 -6.05 -9.84
C THR A 31 -12.80 -6.57 -8.82
N LYS A 32 -11.76 -7.25 -9.29
CA LYS A 32 -10.72 -7.86 -8.45
C LYS A 32 -9.34 -7.61 -9.05
N GLY A 33 -8.37 -7.49 -8.17
CA GLY A 33 -6.98 -7.29 -8.57
C GLY A 33 -6.03 -8.19 -7.80
N SER A 34 -4.74 -7.87 -7.89
CA SER A 34 -3.68 -8.55 -7.16
C SER A 34 -2.60 -7.58 -6.68
N ILE A 35 -1.88 -8.00 -5.65
CA ILE A 35 -0.67 -7.33 -5.18
C ILE A 35 0.47 -8.34 -5.23
N ALA A 36 1.46 -8.09 -6.08
CA ALA A 36 2.70 -8.84 -6.16
C ALA A 36 3.78 -8.08 -5.38
N VAL A 37 4.46 -8.76 -4.49
CA VAL A 37 5.54 -8.18 -3.65
C VAL A 37 6.85 -8.84 -3.99
N TYR A 38 7.88 -8.04 -4.20
CA TYR A 38 9.26 -8.47 -4.41
C TYR A 38 10.14 -7.92 -3.28
N LEU A 39 10.74 -8.80 -2.50
CA LEU A 39 11.75 -8.44 -1.52
C LEU A 39 13.13 -8.54 -2.17
N GLU A 40 13.85 -7.45 -2.18
CA GLU A 40 15.24 -7.42 -2.65
C GLU A 40 16.15 -8.21 -1.70
N GLU A 41 17.35 -8.54 -2.16
CA GLU A 41 18.34 -9.15 -1.29
C GLU A 41 18.71 -8.23 -0.13
N SER A 42 18.76 -8.80 1.07
CA SER A 42 19.19 -8.07 2.26
C SER A 42 20.67 -7.72 2.21
N ARG A 43 21.01 -6.49 2.58
CA ARG A 43 22.40 -6.05 2.73
C ARG A 43 23.17 -6.82 3.81
N ASN A 44 22.45 -7.38 4.78
CA ASN A 44 23.00 -8.19 5.86
C ASN A 44 23.05 -9.69 5.52
N LYS A 45 22.77 -10.08 4.27
CA LYS A 45 22.72 -11.48 3.81
C LYS A 45 21.65 -12.32 4.53
N THR A 46 20.64 -11.69 5.11
CA THR A 46 19.45 -12.42 5.57
C THR A 46 18.63 -12.85 4.35
N SER A 47 18.05 -14.04 4.43
CA SER A 47 17.28 -14.59 3.31
C SER A 47 15.99 -13.82 3.09
N ASN A 48 15.69 -13.45 1.85
CA ASN A 48 14.40 -12.92 1.42
C ASN A 48 13.37 -14.04 1.15
N SER A 49 13.75 -15.29 1.33
CA SER A 49 12.87 -16.46 1.21
C SER A 49 12.16 -16.78 2.51
N ASP A 50 10.93 -17.28 2.42
CA ASP A 50 10.08 -17.67 3.56
C ASP A 50 9.80 -16.50 4.54
N VAL A 51 9.78 -15.28 4.02
CA VAL A 51 9.42 -14.10 4.80
C VAL A 51 7.90 -13.99 4.85
N ALA A 52 7.33 -14.01 6.04
CA ALA A 52 5.89 -13.89 6.25
C ALA A 52 5.44 -12.44 6.09
N LEU A 53 4.59 -12.20 5.08
CA LEU A 53 3.94 -10.90 4.84
C LEU A 53 2.46 -11.01 5.11
N LYS A 54 1.91 -10.01 5.78
CA LYS A 54 0.50 -9.90 6.13
C LYS A 54 -0.15 -8.76 5.36
N LEU A 55 -1.27 -9.07 4.73
CA LEU A 55 -2.10 -8.11 4.02
C LEU A 55 -3.42 -7.91 4.76
N ILE A 56 -3.66 -6.71 5.27
CA ILE A 56 -4.85 -6.35 6.06
C ILE A 56 -5.74 -5.45 5.22
N LYS A 57 -7.06 -5.69 5.21
CA LYS A 57 -8.04 -4.77 4.62
C LYS A 57 -8.12 -3.51 5.49
N ALA A 58 -7.52 -2.41 5.05
CA ALA A 58 -7.42 -1.19 5.84
C ALA A 58 -8.54 -0.19 5.52
N GLY A 59 -8.95 -0.12 4.26
CA GLY A 59 -9.96 0.87 3.83
C GLY A 59 -10.79 0.40 2.66
N GLU A 60 -11.80 1.18 2.36
CA GLU A 60 -12.70 1.02 1.22
C GLU A 60 -12.98 2.38 0.57
N THR A 61 -13.56 2.36 -0.62
CA THR A 61 -14.07 3.58 -1.25
C THR A 61 -15.54 3.73 -0.93
N ALA A 62 -15.90 4.85 -0.28
CA ALA A 62 -17.26 5.25 0.00
C ALA A 62 -17.48 6.66 -0.51
N ASP A 63 -18.53 6.89 -1.32
CA ASP A 63 -18.86 8.18 -1.93
C ASP A 63 -17.67 8.87 -2.64
N GLY A 64 -16.86 8.06 -3.34
CA GLY A 64 -15.68 8.54 -4.07
C GLY A 64 -14.47 8.90 -3.19
N LYS A 65 -14.52 8.62 -1.88
CA LYS A 65 -13.43 8.86 -0.94
C LYS A 65 -12.90 7.55 -0.35
N TYR A 66 -11.63 7.54 -0.04
CA TYR A 66 -11.02 6.44 0.71
C TYR A 66 -11.31 6.61 2.20
N VAL A 67 -11.90 5.60 2.83
CA VAL A 67 -12.23 5.61 4.26
C VAL A 67 -11.65 4.35 4.93
N LEU A 68 -11.13 4.51 6.13
CA LEU A 68 -10.72 3.37 6.94
C LEU A 68 -11.92 2.50 7.33
N THR A 69 -11.72 1.19 7.44
CA THR A 69 -12.79 0.24 7.75
C THR A 69 -12.63 -0.40 9.12
N GLY A 70 -13.74 -0.92 9.65
CA GLY A 70 -13.77 -1.65 10.92
C GLY A 70 -13.17 -0.86 12.07
N GLU A 71 -12.36 -1.55 12.86
CA GLU A 71 -11.70 -0.97 14.04
C GLU A 71 -10.60 0.04 13.70
N LEU A 72 -10.12 0.08 12.45
CA LEU A 72 -9.12 1.05 12.02
C LEU A 72 -9.67 2.47 11.88
N LYS A 73 -10.99 2.65 11.86
CA LYS A 73 -11.64 3.98 11.88
C LYS A 73 -11.23 4.82 13.08
N THR A 74 -10.88 4.18 14.19
CA THR A 74 -10.42 4.85 15.41
C THR A 74 -9.05 5.51 15.26
N CYS A 75 -8.27 5.20 14.21
CA CYS A 75 -7.00 5.88 13.93
C CYS A 75 -7.17 7.37 13.64
N GLY A 76 -8.35 7.80 13.20
CA GLY A 76 -8.62 9.20 12.85
C GLY A 76 -7.80 9.72 11.66
N ILE A 77 -7.29 8.83 10.81
CA ILE A 77 -6.47 9.19 9.64
C ILE A 77 -7.39 9.35 8.43
N ASP A 78 -7.32 10.50 7.77
CA ASP A 78 -7.94 10.71 6.47
C ASP A 78 -7.01 10.21 5.36
N LEU A 79 -7.42 9.15 4.67
CA LEU A 79 -6.66 8.57 3.56
C LEU A 79 -6.60 9.47 2.33
N ASN A 80 -7.45 10.50 2.24
CA ASN A 80 -7.50 11.40 1.09
C ASN A 80 -6.54 12.59 1.22
N GLU A 81 -5.94 12.80 2.39
CA GLU A 81 -4.97 13.87 2.65
C GLU A 81 -3.51 13.39 2.60
N LEU A 82 -3.26 12.16 2.13
CA LEU A 82 -1.94 11.54 2.07
C LEU A 82 -1.17 11.93 0.79
N GLU A 83 -0.97 13.22 0.57
CA GLU A 83 -0.39 13.78 -0.67
C GLU A 83 1.11 13.55 -0.82
N THR A 84 1.83 13.22 0.25
CA THR A 84 3.28 13.05 0.23
C THR A 84 3.69 11.66 0.71
N ALA A 85 4.85 11.18 0.23
CA ALA A 85 5.39 9.89 0.66
C ALA A 85 5.61 9.81 2.18
N ASP A 86 5.99 10.92 2.82
CA ASP A 86 6.16 11.00 4.28
C ASP A 86 4.82 10.87 5.02
N LYS A 87 3.76 11.57 4.56
CA LYS A 87 2.41 11.42 5.11
C LYS A 87 1.90 9.98 4.95
N MET A 88 2.08 9.39 3.76
CA MET A 88 1.68 7.99 3.51
C MET A 88 2.42 7.02 4.43
N GLN A 89 3.74 7.20 4.61
CA GLN A 89 4.55 6.36 5.48
C GLN A 89 4.07 6.45 6.95
N LYS A 90 3.89 7.66 7.47
CA LYS A 90 3.41 7.90 8.84
C LYS A 90 2.01 7.34 9.07
N ALA A 91 1.13 7.47 8.08
CA ALA A 91 -0.21 6.88 8.11
C ALA A 91 -0.14 5.35 8.15
N ALA A 92 0.67 4.72 7.28
CA ALA A 92 0.86 3.28 7.25
C ALA A 92 1.39 2.75 8.59
N GLU A 93 2.38 3.41 9.18
CA GLU A 93 2.95 3.05 10.51
C GLU A 93 1.92 3.18 11.63
N SER A 94 1.11 4.24 11.61
CA SER A 94 0.08 4.46 12.62
C SER A 94 -1.04 3.43 12.52
N ILE A 95 -1.50 3.12 11.31
CA ILE A 95 -2.50 2.08 11.04
C ILE A 95 -1.94 0.71 11.42
N PHE A 96 -0.66 0.44 11.14
CA PHE A 96 0.00 -0.82 11.51
C PHE A 96 0.05 -1.01 13.03
N ARG A 97 0.41 0.02 13.78
CA ARG A 97 0.41 -0.03 15.26
C ARG A 97 -0.98 -0.35 15.81
N GLU A 98 -2.00 0.31 15.29
CA GLU A 98 -3.39 0.06 15.70
C GLU A 98 -3.85 -1.35 15.33
N ALA A 99 -3.57 -1.78 14.09
CA ALA A 99 -3.90 -3.13 13.62
C ALA A 99 -3.21 -4.21 14.49
N SER A 100 -1.97 -3.98 14.88
CA SER A 100 -1.21 -4.88 15.75
C SER A 100 -1.76 -4.90 17.17
N ALA A 101 -2.05 -3.75 17.75
CA ALA A 101 -2.62 -3.62 19.10
C ALA A 101 -3.99 -4.33 19.20
N LYS A 102 -4.81 -4.19 18.18
CA LYS A 102 -6.14 -4.82 18.09
C LYS A 102 -6.12 -6.23 17.52
N LYS A 103 -4.94 -6.76 17.16
CA LYS A 103 -4.76 -8.10 16.56
C LYS A 103 -5.65 -8.31 15.33
N ILE A 104 -5.77 -7.29 14.49
CA ILE A 104 -6.61 -7.36 13.29
C ILE A 104 -6.08 -8.46 12.37
N SER A 105 -6.98 -9.32 11.93
CA SER A 105 -6.66 -10.43 11.03
C SER A 105 -6.33 -9.93 9.62
N GLY A 106 -5.52 -10.70 8.91
CA GLY A 106 -5.15 -10.44 7.53
C GLY A 106 -4.80 -11.73 6.80
N ILE A 107 -4.53 -11.61 5.51
CA ILE A 107 -4.05 -12.72 4.69
C ILE A 107 -2.54 -12.79 4.89
N ILE A 108 -2.04 -13.92 5.39
CA ILE A 108 -0.60 -14.17 5.54
C ILE A 108 -0.13 -15.04 4.40
N LYS A 109 0.93 -14.64 3.73
CA LYS A 109 1.64 -15.43 2.72
C LYS A 109 3.15 -15.28 2.91
N HIS A 110 3.87 -16.28 2.46
CA HIS A 110 5.33 -16.34 2.54
C HIS A 110 5.95 -16.11 1.18
N THR A 111 7.08 -15.44 1.13
CA THR A 111 7.87 -15.29 -0.08
C THR A 111 8.50 -16.62 -0.50
N ASP A 112 8.63 -16.80 -1.80
CA ASP A 112 9.39 -17.94 -2.38
C ASP A 112 10.90 -17.71 -2.31
N SER A 113 11.66 -18.63 -2.93
CA SER A 113 13.13 -18.57 -2.97
C SER A 113 13.70 -17.35 -3.70
N SER A 114 12.90 -16.65 -4.47
CA SER A 114 13.27 -15.40 -5.17
C SER A 114 12.86 -14.15 -4.42
N GLY A 115 12.25 -14.26 -3.25
CA GLY A 115 11.69 -13.14 -2.49
C GLY A 115 10.34 -12.67 -3.01
N TYR A 116 9.68 -13.47 -3.85
CA TYR A 116 8.40 -13.12 -4.46
C TYR A 116 7.22 -13.72 -3.72
N VAL A 117 6.14 -12.95 -3.60
CA VAL A 117 4.83 -13.43 -3.16
C VAL A 117 3.71 -12.65 -3.85
N LYS A 118 2.59 -13.31 -4.13
CA LYS A 118 1.41 -12.69 -4.75
C LYS A 118 0.15 -12.92 -3.95
N PHE A 119 -0.55 -11.84 -3.66
CA PHE A 119 -1.91 -11.83 -3.13
C PHE A 119 -2.89 -11.62 -4.29
N GLU A 120 -3.76 -12.59 -4.53
CA GLU A 120 -4.66 -12.61 -5.68
C GLU A 120 -6.12 -12.46 -5.26
N THR A 121 -6.99 -12.19 -6.23
CA THR A 121 -8.44 -12.11 -6.03
C THR A 121 -8.85 -11.05 -5.00
N LEU A 122 -8.08 -9.96 -4.95
CA LEU A 122 -8.30 -8.85 -4.03
C LEU A 122 -9.47 -7.98 -4.50
N GLU A 123 -10.33 -7.60 -3.57
CA GLU A 123 -11.41 -6.63 -3.81
C GLU A 123 -10.84 -5.22 -4.01
N ASN A 124 -11.64 -4.33 -4.61
CA ASN A 124 -11.27 -2.92 -4.78
C ASN A 124 -11.30 -2.21 -3.42
N ARG A 125 -10.13 -2.15 -2.77
CA ARG A 125 -9.97 -1.61 -1.42
C ARG A 125 -8.56 -1.04 -1.21
N THR A 126 -8.39 -0.35 -0.08
CA THR A 126 -7.06 -0.01 0.43
C THR A 126 -6.60 -1.12 1.38
N TYR A 127 -5.38 -1.57 1.17
CA TYR A 127 -4.73 -2.62 1.96
C TYR A 127 -3.53 -2.05 2.70
N LEU A 128 -3.26 -2.59 3.87
CA LEU A 128 -2.01 -2.41 4.60
C LEU A 128 -1.17 -3.68 4.43
N LEU A 129 0.01 -3.55 3.84
CA LEU A 129 1.03 -4.59 3.76
C LEU A 129 2.02 -4.39 4.92
N ALA A 130 2.33 -5.44 5.65
CA ALA A 130 3.31 -5.43 6.72
C ALA A 130 4.03 -6.77 6.84
N ALA A 131 5.21 -6.80 7.44
CA ALA A 131 5.85 -8.04 7.85
C ALA A 131 5.15 -8.61 9.09
N GLU A 132 4.92 -9.94 9.09
CA GLU A 132 4.40 -10.64 10.28
C GLU A 132 5.54 -11.07 11.21
N ASP A 133 6.68 -11.48 10.67
CA ASP A 133 7.88 -11.82 11.43
C ASP A 133 9.05 -10.93 11.00
N ILE A 134 9.47 -10.05 11.91
CA ILE A 134 10.56 -9.09 11.70
C ILE A 134 11.95 -9.68 11.96
N ASN A 135 12.05 -10.95 12.38
CA ASN A 135 13.33 -11.55 12.81
C ASN A 135 14.05 -12.31 11.70
N LYS A 136 13.35 -12.65 10.62
CA LYS A 136 13.88 -13.48 9.52
C LYS A 136 14.54 -12.69 8.38
N TYR A 137 14.18 -11.42 8.25
CA TYR A 137 14.63 -10.55 7.17
C TYR A 137 14.92 -9.15 7.73
N ASP A 138 15.24 -8.21 6.86
CA ASP A 138 15.33 -6.79 7.22
C ASP A 138 14.00 -6.25 7.78
N ASN A 139 14.05 -5.13 8.48
CA ASN A 139 12.84 -4.40 8.84
C ASN A 139 12.14 -3.90 7.58
N ILE A 140 10.90 -4.33 7.37
CA ILE A 140 10.07 -3.90 6.24
C ILE A 140 9.15 -2.77 6.72
N SER A 141 9.17 -1.63 6.03
CA SER A 141 8.19 -0.57 6.26
C SER A 141 6.78 -1.05 5.91
N PRO A 142 5.79 -0.84 6.79
CA PRO A 142 4.40 -1.04 6.40
C PRO A 142 4.04 -0.08 5.27
N ALA A 143 3.18 -0.52 4.35
CA ALA A 143 2.78 0.25 3.19
C ALA A 143 1.27 0.19 2.97
N LEU A 144 0.67 1.33 2.60
CA LEU A 144 -0.71 1.41 2.15
C LEU A 144 -0.74 1.25 0.63
N ILE A 145 -1.61 0.35 0.15
CA ILE A 145 -1.73 -0.01 -1.26
C ILE A 145 -3.21 0.02 -1.63
N ALA A 146 -3.60 0.89 -2.56
CA ALA A 146 -4.93 0.86 -3.14
C ALA A 146 -5.01 -0.16 -4.27
N VAL A 147 -6.12 -0.84 -4.40
CA VAL A 147 -6.48 -1.69 -5.53
C VAL A 147 -7.88 -1.26 -5.97
N PRO A 148 -8.03 -0.74 -7.21
CA PRO A 148 -6.99 -0.37 -8.17
C PRO A 148 -6.27 0.92 -7.81
N VAL A 149 -5.17 1.22 -8.52
CA VAL A 149 -4.53 2.54 -8.56
C VAL A 149 -4.78 3.18 -9.92
N PHE A 150 -4.80 4.51 -9.97
CA PHE A 150 -4.81 5.24 -11.23
C PHE A 150 -3.38 5.31 -11.78
N ASP A 151 -3.21 4.93 -13.03
CA ASP A 151 -1.94 4.93 -13.74
C ASP A 151 -2.21 5.40 -15.18
N GLU A 152 -1.77 6.61 -15.52
CA GLU A 152 -1.99 7.21 -16.84
C GLU A 152 -1.39 6.40 -17.99
N GLU A 153 -0.33 5.63 -17.71
CA GLU A 153 0.31 4.76 -18.69
C GLU A 153 -0.38 3.41 -18.83
N SER A 154 -1.33 3.10 -17.94
CA SER A 154 -2.07 1.84 -17.99
C SER A 154 -3.02 1.81 -19.16
N SER A 155 -2.84 0.82 -20.05
CA SER A 155 -3.81 0.50 -21.10
C SER A 155 -5.04 -0.27 -20.58
N GLU A 156 -5.06 -0.59 -19.27
CA GLU A 156 -6.20 -1.25 -18.65
C GLU A 156 -7.35 -0.25 -18.45
N THR A 157 -8.54 -0.74 -18.23
CA THR A 157 -9.83 -0.07 -18.09
C THR A 157 -9.74 1.38 -17.55
N ASN A 158 -9.79 2.38 -18.43
CA ASN A 158 -9.81 3.82 -18.10
C ASN A 158 -8.62 4.28 -17.22
N GLY A 159 -7.41 3.75 -17.40
CA GLY A 159 -6.24 4.10 -16.62
C GLY A 159 -6.21 3.48 -15.21
N MET A 160 -7.10 2.53 -14.91
CA MET A 160 -7.10 1.84 -13.62
C MET A 160 -6.28 0.56 -13.69
N LYS A 161 -5.23 0.47 -12.91
CA LYS A 161 -4.36 -0.70 -12.77
C LYS A 161 -4.79 -1.53 -11.57
N TYR A 162 -5.11 -2.79 -11.83
CA TYR A 162 -5.60 -3.73 -10.81
C TYR A 162 -4.52 -4.70 -10.32
N ASP A 163 -3.50 -4.93 -11.13
CA ASP A 163 -2.37 -5.79 -10.77
C ASP A 163 -1.18 -4.91 -10.35
N ILE A 164 -1.02 -4.76 -9.05
CA ILE A 164 -0.06 -3.85 -8.45
C ILE A 164 1.24 -4.60 -8.13
N VAL A 165 2.37 -4.00 -8.44
CA VAL A 165 3.70 -4.51 -8.07
C VAL A 165 4.28 -3.59 -7.00
N VAL A 166 4.80 -4.18 -5.93
CA VAL A 166 5.32 -3.47 -4.77
C VAL A 166 6.73 -3.95 -4.44
N HIS A 167 7.64 -3.01 -4.27
CA HIS A 167 8.98 -3.20 -3.72
C HIS A 167 9.02 -2.48 -2.35
N PRO A 168 8.75 -3.17 -1.24
CA PRO A 168 8.67 -2.53 0.06
C PRO A 168 10.03 -1.94 0.45
N LYS A 169 10.01 -0.78 1.09
CA LYS A 169 11.23 -0.23 1.70
C LYS A 169 11.63 -1.12 2.87
N HIS A 170 12.91 -1.45 2.92
CA HIS A 170 13.47 -2.24 4.01
C HIS A 170 14.83 -1.67 4.42
N TRP A 171 15.22 -1.92 5.65
CA TRP A 171 16.53 -1.58 6.19
C TRP A 171 17.02 -2.70 7.10
N PRO A 172 18.34 -2.91 7.14
CA PRO A 172 18.93 -3.95 7.95
C PRO A 172 18.50 -3.86 9.41
N VAL A 173 18.19 -5.00 10.02
CA VAL A 173 18.15 -5.09 11.47
C VAL A 173 19.58 -4.93 11.95
N THR A 174 20.02 -3.70 12.14
CA THR A 174 21.25 -3.46 12.89
C THR A 174 20.92 -3.85 14.31
N ALA A 175 21.58 -4.90 14.82
CA ALA A 175 21.74 -5.05 16.26
C ALA A 175 22.18 -3.67 16.75
N ALA A 176 21.40 -3.06 17.63
CA ALA A 176 21.75 -1.78 18.19
C ALA A 176 23.21 -1.92 18.64
N LYS A 177 24.10 -1.20 17.94
CA LYS A 177 25.50 -1.14 18.35
C LYS A 177 25.45 -0.37 19.66
N THR A 178 25.29 -1.11 20.76
CA THR A 178 25.31 -0.59 22.13
C THR A 178 26.69 -0.03 22.44
N GLY A 179 27.21 0.82 21.55
CA GLY A 179 28.48 1.47 21.65
C GLY A 179 28.39 2.97 21.89
N ASP A 180 27.19 3.55 21.87
CA ASP A 180 27.02 5.00 22.01
C ASP A 180 26.18 5.43 23.22
N ASN A 181 25.80 4.50 24.08
CA ASN A 181 25.15 4.83 25.36
C ASN A 181 26.12 5.27 26.47
N SER A 182 27.44 5.17 26.27
CA SER A 182 28.42 5.59 27.23
C SER A 182 28.43 7.11 27.47
N ASN A 183 28.01 7.90 26.53
CA ASN A 183 27.98 9.36 26.68
C ASN A 183 26.76 9.86 27.47
N CYS A 184 25.61 9.19 27.38
CA CYS A 184 24.40 9.59 28.08
C CYS A 184 24.51 9.29 29.59
N GLU A 185 25.08 8.16 29.99
CA GLU A 185 25.33 7.83 31.38
C GLU A 185 26.42 8.71 31.99
N LEU A 186 27.46 9.08 31.23
CA LEU A 186 28.47 10.04 31.64
C LEU A 186 27.91 11.46 31.85
N TYR A 187 26.97 11.90 31.01
CA TYR A 187 26.30 13.19 31.21
C TYR A 187 25.39 13.19 32.45
N ILE A 188 24.65 12.11 32.69
CA ILE A 188 23.78 11.99 33.86
C ILE A 188 24.61 11.92 35.15
N SER A 189 25.72 11.18 35.17
CA SER A 189 26.62 11.10 36.30
C SER A 189 27.36 12.43 36.54
N GLY A 190 27.76 13.12 35.46
CA GLY A 190 28.39 14.45 35.54
C GLY A 190 27.44 15.52 36.11
N LEU A 191 26.18 15.54 35.71
CA LEU A 191 25.16 16.44 36.27
C LEU A 191 24.87 16.15 37.73
N ALA A 192 24.79 14.88 38.14
CA ALA A 192 24.59 14.50 39.53
C ALA A 192 25.73 14.97 40.43
N VAL A 193 27.00 14.86 39.98
CA VAL A 193 28.19 15.34 40.71
C VAL A 193 28.18 16.86 40.84
N ILE A 194 27.82 17.60 39.80
CA ILE A 194 27.75 19.08 39.86
C ILE A 194 26.67 19.54 40.85
N VAL A 195 25.49 18.92 40.83
CA VAL A 195 24.41 19.22 41.77
C VAL A 195 24.84 18.91 43.21
N PHE A 196 25.53 17.80 43.44
CA PHE A 196 26.02 17.41 44.77
C PHE A 196 27.07 18.38 45.29
N ILE A 197 28.03 18.83 44.45
CA ILE A 197 29.04 19.82 44.82
C ILE A 197 28.42 21.19 45.15
N THR A 198 27.40 21.62 44.42
CA THR A 198 26.70 22.88 44.67
C THR A 198 25.89 22.83 45.98
N LEU A 199 25.27 21.70 46.29
CA LEU A 199 24.55 21.50 47.57
C LEU A 199 25.49 21.52 48.77
N ILE A 200 26.67 20.88 48.67
CA ILE A 200 27.69 20.91 49.74
C ILE A 200 28.24 22.32 49.96
N LYS A 201 28.49 23.08 48.88
CA LYS A 201 28.93 24.49 49.00
C LYS A 201 27.87 25.35 49.66
N LYS A 202 26.58 25.18 49.30
CA LYS A 202 25.49 25.95 49.91
C LYS A 202 25.27 25.61 51.37
N ALA A 203 25.48 24.36 51.78
CA ALA A 203 25.44 23.93 53.19
C ALA A 203 26.62 24.50 54.06
N LYS A 204 27.78 24.77 53.43
CA LYS A 204 28.97 25.33 54.13
C LYS A 204 28.95 26.83 54.21
N THR A 205 28.18 27.57 53.43
CA THR A 205 28.11 29.05 53.46
C THR A 205 26.87 29.58 54.15
N GLY A 206 25.97 28.70 54.63
CA GLY A 206 24.74 29.05 55.35
C GLY A 206 24.73 28.72 56.84
N GLY A 207 25.91 28.57 57.43
CA GLY A 207 26.09 28.40 58.88
C GLY A 207 26.89 29.56 59.51
#